data_8fdaa0437765c1a4226d21a681a04ea2
#
_entry.id   8fdaa0437765c1a4226d21a681a04ea2
#
_cell.length_a   1.000
_cell.length_b   1.000
_cell.length_c   1.000
_cell.angle_alpha   90.00
_cell.angle_beta   90.00
_cell.angle_gamma   90.00
#
_symmetry.space_group_name_H-M   'P 1'
#
loop_
_entity.id
_entity.type
_entity.pdbx_description
1 polymer ?
#
loop_
_entity_poly.entity_id
_entity_poly.type
_entity_poly.pdbx_seq_one_letter_code
_entity_poly.pdbx_strand_id
1 'polypeptide(L)'
;MQTTSVALGLVNGILTAGMLLGSGFANAQVTPDATLNTIVSQSGNNFTITNGSAAGSNLFHSFREFSVPTGGSATFNLINTPNISTIFSRVTGGSISQIDGVIKTINSSNPVSLFLFNPSGIIFGANAQLNIGGSFIGTTANSIKFSDGAEFSAIGSQAAPLLSINVPVGLQLGSNPAPITVQGTGHSLTTTNALALLPITRIPSSTELSVQPGKTLALVGGNLDLNGATLRAEQGRVELGSVGSTGLVSLMPSAQGYTLGYGNVQRFGDIHLAQRSLLDISGVNAGSVQVQGQQIQFTDGSLVLAQNFGNLPGGDIRFQATEAIDLIGTTPDAKIKGGVHNEAFGIGASGNISVITPRLTLKQGAALNNLTFGVGPSGNIQIDAMAIDISGFSPINPGVASNINTTTLGTGNAGNVFVNGNSLLVSSGASLSSATFASGSGGKVTIRNTNTTVTGESPSGVYSNISSIAFATGNTKTLTLDTAKLQILDGGVVAATAFFAGNGGDLNINATESIAITGRGQTNK
;
A
#
# COMPACT_ATOMS: atom_id res chain seq x y z
N MET A 1 67.48 -56.52 -22.96
CA MET A 1 66.17 -57.07 -23.30
C MET A 1 65.15 -56.14 -22.73
N GLN A 2 64.85 -55.15 -23.47
CA GLN A 2 63.83 -54.16 -23.06
C GLN A 2 63.01 -53.85 -24.28
N THR A 3 61.75 -54.12 -24.18
CA THR A 3 60.70 -53.76 -25.19
C THR A 3 60.01 -52.49 -24.77
N THR A 4 60.25 -51.46 -25.54
CA THR A 4 59.51 -50.16 -25.42
C THR A 4 58.24 -50.22 -26.25
N SER A 5 57.13 -50.09 -25.61
CA SER A 5 55.83 -49.91 -26.26
C SER A 5 55.47 -48.40 -26.36
N VAL A 6 55.25 -47.96 -27.59
CA VAL A 6 54.81 -46.62 -27.94
C VAL A 6 53.29 -46.58 -27.84
N ALA A 7 52.74 -45.71 -26.98
CA ALA A 7 51.34 -45.46 -26.90
C ALA A 7 50.96 -44.29 -27.82
N LEU A 8 50.12 -44.60 -28.79
CA LEU A 8 49.49 -43.60 -29.70
C LEU A 8 48.35 -42.91 -28.99
N GLY A 9 48.48 -41.61 -28.65
CA GLY A 9 47.38 -40.81 -28.09
C GLY A 9 46.50 -40.27 -29.20
N LEU A 10 45.26 -40.71 -29.23
CA LEU A 10 44.18 -40.05 -30.02
C LEU A 10 43.73 -38.78 -29.31
N VAL A 11 43.93 -37.63 -29.94
CA VAL A 11 43.35 -36.34 -29.54
C VAL A 11 41.97 -36.27 -30.14
N ASN A 12 40.92 -36.49 -29.31
CA ASN A 12 39.55 -36.19 -29.64
C ASN A 12 39.32 -34.69 -29.44
N GLY A 13 39.29 -33.93 -30.52
CA GLY A 13 38.84 -32.54 -30.53
C GLY A 13 37.33 -32.50 -30.39
N ILE A 14 36.85 -32.14 -29.19
CA ILE A 14 35.43 -31.79 -28.96
C ILE A 14 35.24 -30.35 -29.47
N LEU A 15 34.60 -30.24 -30.63
CA LEU A 15 34.05 -28.97 -31.12
C LEU A 15 32.86 -28.62 -30.23
N THR A 16 33.05 -27.81 -29.19
CA THR A 16 31.96 -27.16 -28.48
C THR A 16 31.41 -26.05 -29.36
N ALA A 17 30.36 -26.36 -30.10
CA ALA A 17 29.50 -25.35 -30.70
C ALA A 17 28.80 -24.58 -29.55
N GLY A 18 29.37 -23.43 -29.20
CA GLY A 18 28.70 -22.46 -28.34
C GLY A 18 27.43 -21.98 -29.01
N MET A 19 26.27 -22.54 -28.62
CA MET A 19 25.03 -21.89 -28.84
C MET A 19 25.03 -20.57 -28.04
N LEU A 20 25.35 -19.49 -28.68
CA LEU A 20 24.95 -18.16 -28.24
C LEU A 20 23.41 -18.16 -28.25
N LEU A 21 22.83 -18.54 -27.11
CA LEU A 21 21.48 -18.15 -26.80
C LEU A 21 21.51 -16.63 -26.69
N GLY A 22 21.34 -15.96 -27.83
CA GLY A 22 20.96 -14.57 -27.84
C GLY A 22 19.69 -14.46 -27.01
N SER A 23 19.83 -13.95 -25.77
CA SER A 23 18.71 -13.39 -25.06
C SER A 23 18.15 -12.31 -25.98
N GLY A 24 17.16 -12.67 -26.80
CA GLY A 24 16.39 -11.71 -27.55
C GLY A 24 15.78 -10.80 -26.48
N PHE A 25 16.38 -9.64 -26.29
CA PHE A 25 15.71 -8.55 -25.61
C PHE A 25 14.40 -8.37 -26.36
N ALA A 26 13.28 -8.68 -25.76
CA ALA A 26 11.98 -8.33 -26.30
C ALA A 26 12.05 -6.83 -26.54
N ASN A 27 12.13 -6.42 -27.81
CA ASN A 27 12.13 -5.00 -28.16
C ASN A 27 10.83 -4.45 -27.61
N ALA A 28 10.93 -3.53 -26.64
CA ALA A 28 9.76 -2.84 -26.10
C ALA A 28 9.01 -2.21 -27.27
N GLN A 29 7.71 -2.47 -27.38
CA GLN A 29 6.93 -2.15 -28.55
C GLN A 29 5.52 -1.71 -28.15
N VAL A 30 5.05 -0.63 -28.78
CA VAL A 30 3.64 -0.22 -28.75
C VAL A 30 3.08 -0.44 -30.14
N THR A 31 2.30 -1.51 -30.32
CA THR A 31 1.79 -1.94 -31.62
C THR A 31 0.27 -2.03 -31.60
N PRO A 32 -0.44 -1.33 -32.49
CA PRO A 32 -1.91 -1.48 -32.62
C PRO A 32 -2.28 -2.90 -33.05
N ASP A 33 -3.46 -3.36 -32.67
CA ASP A 33 -4.03 -4.65 -33.11
C ASP A 33 -4.96 -4.52 -34.33
N ALA A 34 -5.11 -3.31 -34.86
CA ALA A 34 -5.95 -2.96 -36.01
C ALA A 34 -7.48 -3.15 -35.80
N THR A 35 -7.93 -3.37 -34.58
CA THR A 35 -9.38 -3.49 -34.26
C THR A 35 -10.07 -2.14 -34.07
N LEU A 36 -9.30 -1.10 -33.76
CA LEU A 36 -9.74 0.29 -33.62
C LEU A 36 -8.84 1.22 -34.46
N ASN A 37 -9.23 2.49 -34.57
CA ASN A 37 -8.50 3.49 -35.37
C ASN A 37 -7.20 4.00 -34.71
N THR A 38 -6.58 3.18 -33.87
CA THR A 38 -5.32 3.52 -33.20
C THR A 38 -4.18 3.60 -34.19
N ILE A 39 -3.47 4.72 -34.22
CA ILE A 39 -2.25 4.91 -35.00
C ILE A 39 -1.09 5.13 -34.05
N VAL A 40 0.01 4.42 -34.27
CA VAL A 40 1.25 4.57 -33.54
C VAL A 40 2.37 4.93 -34.51
N SER A 41 3.06 6.03 -34.24
CA SER A 41 4.31 6.39 -34.88
C SER A 41 5.45 6.26 -33.90
N GLN A 42 6.57 5.68 -34.35
CA GLN A 42 7.74 5.44 -33.51
C GLN A 42 8.93 6.28 -33.96
N SER A 43 9.63 6.88 -33.01
CA SER A 43 10.91 7.55 -33.22
C SER A 43 11.87 7.12 -32.09
N GLY A 44 12.80 6.24 -32.41
CA GLY A 44 13.65 5.60 -31.41
C GLY A 44 12.81 4.85 -30.37
N ASN A 45 12.99 5.19 -29.12
CA ASN A 45 12.26 4.60 -27.99
C ASN A 45 10.93 5.33 -27.67
N ASN A 46 10.54 6.29 -28.48
CA ASN A 46 9.34 7.10 -28.25
C ASN A 46 8.22 6.71 -29.19
N PHE A 47 7.06 6.44 -28.65
CA PHE A 47 5.84 6.06 -29.37
C PHE A 47 4.82 7.20 -29.22
N THR A 48 4.35 7.72 -30.35
CA THR A 48 3.25 8.70 -30.40
C THR A 48 1.98 7.99 -30.84
N ILE A 49 0.98 7.98 -29.98
CA ILE A 49 -0.31 7.33 -30.16
C ILE A 49 -1.32 8.42 -30.51
N THR A 50 -1.98 8.29 -31.65
CA THR A 50 -2.97 9.25 -32.17
C THR A 50 -4.25 8.54 -32.58
N ASN A 51 -5.28 9.31 -32.89
CA ASN A 51 -6.59 8.86 -33.31
C ASN A 51 -7.29 8.03 -32.22
N GLY A 52 -7.48 6.72 -32.45
CA GLY A 52 -8.36 5.89 -31.63
C GLY A 52 -9.81 6.00 -32.09
N SER A 53 -10.73 5.41 -31.35
CA SER A 53 -12.17 5.47 -31.63
C SER A 53 -12.88 6.20 -30.50
N ALA A 54 -13.40 7.39 -30.78
CA ALA A 54 -14.06 8.22 -29.79
C ALA A 54 -15.55 7.88 -29.68
N ALA A 55 -16.06 7.90 -28.43
CA ALA A 55 -17.48 7.86 -28.10
C ALA A 55 -17.74 8.87 -26.98
N GLY A 56 -18.37 10.00 -27.28
CA GLY A 56 -18.52 11.11 -26.36
C GLY A 56 -17.18 11.65 -25.86
N SER A 57 -16.96 11.68 -24.55
CA SER A 57 -15.69 12.06 -23.92
C SER A 57 -14.73 10.89 -23.66
N ASN A 58 -15.09 9.69 -24.11
CA ASN A 58 -14.28 8.48 -24.00
C ASN A 58 -13.51 8.23 -25.29
N LEU A 59 -12.24 7.85 -25.19
CA LEU A 59 -11.39 7.46 -26.30
C LEU A 59 -10.87 6.05 -26.07
N PHE A 60 -11.05 5.20 -27.08
CA PHE A 60 -10.70 3.79 -27.02
C PHE A 60 -9.51 3.50 -27.93
N HIS A 61 -8.49 2.88 -27.35
CA HIS A 61 -7.32 2.36 -28.04
C HIS A 61 -7.20 0.86 -27.84
N SER A 62 -6.69 0.17 -28.85
CA SER A 62 -6.45 -1.26 -28.82
C SER A 62 -5.06 -1.59 -29.36
N PHE A 63 -4.30 -2.34 -28.57
CA PHE A 63 -2.93 -2.70 -28.86
C PHE A 63 -2.76 -4.21 -28.87
N ARG A 64 -1.93 -4.71 -29.78
CA ARG A 64 -1.40 -6.07 -29.67
C ARG A 64 -0.34 -6.14 -28.58
N GLU A 65 0.52 -5.15 -28.50
CA GLU A 65 1.58 -5.03 -27.51
C GLU A 65 1.67 -3.60 -26.99
N PHE A 66 1.92 -3.46 -25.71
CA PHE A 66 2.12 -2.16 -25.06
C PHE A 66 3.27 -2.27 -24.05
N SER A 67 4.49 -1.97 -24.49
CA SER A 67 5.69 -1.96 -23.66
C SER A 67 6.54 -0.73 -23.98
N VAL A 68 7.04 -0.06 -22.93
CA VAL A 68 7.82 1.18 -23.05
C VAL A 68 9.20 0.97 -22.46
N PRO A 69 10.30 1.10 -23.25
CA PRO A 69 11.64 0.84 -22.76
C PRO A 69 12.14 1.94 -21.84
N THR A 70 13.20 1.67 -21.11
CA THR A 70 13.95 2.64 -20.31
C THR A 70 14.32 3.86 -21.14
N GLY A 71 14.04 5.06 -20.60
CA GLY A 71 14.28 6.33 -21.29
C GLY A 71 13.35 6.61 -22.49
N GLY A 72 12.39 5.72 -22.75
CA GLY A 72 11.38 5.88 -23.80
C GLY A 72 10.07 6.48 -23.28
N SER A 73 9.13 6.68 -24.21
CA SER A 73 7.79 7.17 -23.85
C SER A 73 6.67 6.61 -24.74
N ALA A 74 5.49 6.42 -24.15
CA ALA A 74 4.21 6.25 -24.85
C ALA A 74 3.36 7.51 -24.65
N THR A 75 3.18 8.27 -25.72
CA THR A 75 2.52 9.58 -25.70
C THR A 75 1.17 9.50 -26.38
N PHE A 76 0.08 9.60 -25.60
CA PHE A 76 -1.26 9.78 -26.14
C PHE A 76 -1.44 11.24 -26.55
N ASN A 77 -1.39 11.49 -27.87
CA ASN A 77 -1.52 12.83 -28.44
C ASN A 77 -2.96 13.06 -28.88
N LEU A 78 -3.66 13.91 -28.17
CA LEU A 78 -5.10 14.17 -28.33
C LEU A 78 -5.39 15.35 -29.28
N ILE A 79 -4.45 15.71 -30.16
CA ILE A 79 -4.61 16.86 -31.09
C ILE A 79 -5.89 16.77 -31.94
N ASN A 80 -6.30 15.56 -32.31
CA ASN A 80 -7.51 15.32 -33.10
C ASN A 80 -8.76 15.08 -32.22
N THR A 81 -8.58 14.92 -30.89
CA THR A 81 -9.64 14.59 -29.93
C THR A 81 -9.43 15.36 -28.61
N PRO A 82 -9.34 16.71 -28.64
CA PRO A 82 -8.90 17.51 -27.48
C PRO A 82 -9.89 17.49 -26.32
N ASN A 83 -11.15 17.15 -26.54
CA ASN A 83 -12.22 17.18 -25.53
C ASN A 83 -12.39 15.85 -24.76
N ILE A 84 -11.49 14.88 -24.97
CA ILE A 84 -11.51 13.61 -24.22
C ILE A 84 -11.19 13.85 -22.75
N SER A 85 -11.91 13.12 -21.88
CA SER A 85 -11.67 13.07 -20.44
C SER A 85 -11.19 11.71 -19.95
N THR A 86 -11.43 10.64 -20.72
CA THR A 86 -11.02 9.28 -20.34
C THR A 86 -10.51 8.50 -21.55
N ILE A 87 -9.33 7.88 -21.39
CA ILE A 87 -8.75 6.96 -22.36
C ILE A 87 -8.85 5.53 -21.81
N PHE A 88 -9.37 4.61 -22.63
CA PHE A 88 -9.39 3.17 -22.38
C PHE A 88 -8.43 2.48 -23.34
N SER A 89 -7.34 1.92 -22.78
CA SER A 89 -6.26 1.27 -23.54
C SER A 89 -6.21 -0.22 -23.20
N ARG A 90 -6.69 -1.08 -24.11
CA ARG A 90 -6.61 -2.53 -23.95
C ARG A 90 -5.41 -3.11 -24.68
N VAL A 91 -4.86 -4.21 -24.14
CA VAL A 91 -3.81 -5.01 -24.76
C VAL A 91 -4.34 -6.42 -25.01
N THR A 92 -4.31 -6.88 -26.27
CA THR A 92 -4.99 -8.11 -26.73
C THR A 92 -4.06 -9.23 -27.18
N GLY A 93 -2.74 -8.95 -27.30
CA GLY A 93 -1.79 -9.85 -27.96
C GLY A 93 -1.22 -10.97 -27.09
N GLY A 94 -1.61 -11.09 -25.82
CA GLY A 94 -1.17 -12.18 -24.93
C GLY A 94 0.22 -11.99 -24.30
N SER A 95 0.93 -10.90 -24.60
CA SER A 95 2.23 -10.57 -24.00
C SER A 95 2.07 -9.66 -22.79
N ILE A 96 2.93 -9.81 -21.78
CA ILE A 96 2.99 -8.92 -20.60
C ILE A 96 3.41 -7.52 -21.05
N SER A 97 2.78 -6.47 -20.51
CA SER A 97 3.22 -5.10 -20.69
C SER A 97 4.39 -4.78 -19.78
N GLN A 98 5.56 -4.47 -20.36
CA GLN A 98 6.75 -4.03 -19.64
C GLN A 98 6.93 -2.52 -19.82
N ILE A 99 6.75 -1.75 -18.76
CA ILE A 99 6.75 -0.29 -18.79
C ILE A 99 7.89 0.20 -17.90
N ASP A 100 8.99 0.64 -18.50
CA ASP A 100 10.16 1.21 -17.82
C ASP A 100 10.50 2.63 -18.35
N GLY A 101 9.52 3.30 -18.91
CA GLY A 101 9.56 4.66 -19.41
C GLY A 101 8.32 5.45 -19.06
N VAL A 102 8.09 6.56 -19.74
CA VAL A 102 7.03 7.52 -19.42
C VAL A 102 5.76 7.24 -20.20
N ILE A 103 4.63 7.10 -19.52
CA ILE A 103 3.29 7.20 -20.15
C ILE A 103 2.78 8.61 -19.95
N LYS A 104 2.39 9.30 -21.04
CA LYS A 104 1.92 10.69 -20.97
C LYS A 104 0.78 11.01 -21.91
N THR A 105 0.00 12.05 -21.58
CA THR A 105 -1.03 12.64 -22.42
C THR A 105 -0.63 14.07 -22.78
N ILE A 106 -0.87 14.49 -24.04
CA ILE A 106 -0.61 15.84 -24.53
C ILE A 106 -1.77 16.33 -25.40
N ASN A 107 -1.87 17.65 -25.57
CA ASN A 107 -2.87 18.30 -26.42
C ASN A 107 -4.32 17.99 -26.03
N SER A 108 -4.57 17.90 -24.73
CA SER A 108 -5.91 17.76 -24.17
C SER A 108 -6.39 19.08 -23.59
N SER A 109 -7.69 19.38 -23.74
CA SER A 109 -8.35 20.51 -23.09
C SER A 109 -8.80 20.18 -21.66
N ASN A 110 -8.78 18.90 -21.28
CA ASN A 110 -9.25 18.40 -19.97
C ASN A 110 -8.15 17.60 -19.24
N PRO A 111 -8.23 17.46 -17.91
CA PRO A 111 -7.50 16.41 -17.20
C PRO A 111 -7.98 15.03 -17.67
N VAL A 112 -7.09 14.26 -18.29
CA VAL A 112 -7.43 12.96 -18.90
C VAL A 112 -7.07 11.82 -17.96
N SER A 113 -8.05 10.98 -17.62
CA SER A 113 -7.86 9.72 -16.93
C SER A 113 -7.48 8.60 -17.90
N LEU A 114 -6.59 7.71 -17.49
CA LEU A 114 -6.12 6.58 -18.31
C LEU A 114 -6.39 5.25 -17.62
N PHE A 115 -7.12 4.38 -18.32
CA PHE A 115 -7.26 2.97 -18.01
C PHE A 115 -6.33 2.18 -18.94
N LEU A 116 -5.32 1.53 -18.36
CA LEU A 116 -4.46 0.59 -19.08
C LEU A 116 -4.74 -0.81 -18.56
N PHE A 117 -5.27 -1.69 -19.42
CA PHE A 117 -5.55 -3.05 -19.00
C PHE A 117 -4.98 -4.10 -19.94
N ASN A 118 -4.31 -5.07 -19.31
CA ASN A 118 -3.68 -6.20 -19.98
C ASN A 118 -3.93 -7.49 -19.19
N PRO A 119 -4.82 -8.37 -19.67
CA PRO A 119 -5.08 -9.65 -18.98
C PRO A 119 -3.85 -10.55 -18.80
N SER A 120 -2.78 -10.32 -19.57
CA SER A 120 -1.53 -11.09 -19.50
C SER A 120 -0.56 -10.62 -18.41
N GLY A 121 -0.81 -9.45 -17.79
CA GLY A 121 0.05 -8.90 -16.73
C GLY A 121 0.67 -7.55 -17.09
N ILE A 122 1.10 -6.83 -16.05
CA ILE A 122 1.77 -5.53 -16.19
C ILE A 122 2.97 -5.49 -15.25
N ILE A 123 4.12 -5.07 -15.78
CA ILE A 123 5.34 -4.80 -15.01
C ILE A 123 5.71 -3.34 -15.21
N PHE A 124 5.70 -2.57 -14.12
CA PHE A 124 6.27 -1.24 -14.08
C PHE A 124 7.71 -1.37 -13.57
N GLY A 125 8.68 -1.03 -14.41
CA GLY A 125 10.10 -1.01 -14.07
C GLY A 125 10.46 0.17 -13.18
N ALA A 126 11.71 0.19 -12.71
CA ALA A 126 12.19 1.21 -11.77
C ALA A 126 12.20 2.65 -12.34
N ASN A 127 12.14 2.80 -13.66
CA ASN A 127 12.08 4.11 -14.32
C ASN A 127 10.69 4.46 -14.86
N ALA A 128 9.68 3.65 -14.55
CA ALA A 128 8.31 3.90 -14.98
C ALA A 128 7.76 5.19 -14.36
N GLN A 129 7.14 6.03 -15.20
CA GLN A 129 6.56 7.31 -14.79
C GLN A 129 5.22 7.56 -15.49
N LEU A 130 4.34 8.31 -14.83
CA LEU A 130 3.08 8.78 -15.37
C LEU A 130 3.11 10.31 -15.47
N ASN A 131 2.79 10.83 -16.64
CA ASN A 131 2.56 12.27 -16.84
C ASN A 131 1.20 12.47 -17.53
N ILE A 132 0.14 12.24 -16.75
CA ILE A 132 -1.26 12.32 -17.18
C ILE A 132 -1.99 13.33 -16.31
N GLY A 133 -3.01 13.98 -16.85
CA GLY A 133 -3.75 15.03 -16.13
C GLY A 133 -4.79 14.51 -15.15
N GLY A 134 -5.26 13.28 -15.32
CA GLY A 134 -6.34 12.64 -14.54
C GLY A 134 -5.86 11.47 -13.69
N SER A 135 -6.79 10.57 -13.39
CA SER A 135 -6.53 9.33 -12.65
C SER A 135 -5.89 8.26 -13.53
N PHE A 136 -5.13 7.36 -12.91
CA PHE A 136 -4.56 6.18 -13.57
C PHE A 136 -5.13 4.90 -12.95
N ILE A 137 -5.61 4.01 -13.82
CA ILE A 137 -6.06 2.68 -13.44
C ILE A 137 -5.29 1.65 -14.27
N GLY A 138 -4.32 0.97 -13.65
CA GLY A 138 -3.61 -0.17 -14.21
C GLY A 138 -4.28 -1.47 -13.76
N THR A 139 -4.70 -2.33 -14.70
CA THR A 139 -5.41 -3.55 -14.32
C THR A 139 -5.14 -4.74 -15.24
N THR A 140 -5.26 -5.95 -14.69
CA THR A 140 -5.26 -7.19 -15.47
C THR A 140 -6.66 -7.76 -15.69
N ALA A 141 -7.67 -6.88 -15.62
CA ALA A 141 -9.04 -7.24 -15.96
C ALA A 141 -9.16 -7.71 -17.43
N ASN A 142 -10.05 -8.65 -17.67
CA ASN A 142 -10.40 -9.09 -19.02
C ASN A 142 -11.18 -8.02 -19.77
N SER A 143 -11.94 -7.20 -19.05
CA SER A 143 -12.78 -6.17 -19.66
C SER A 143 -13.17 -5.07 -18.67
N ILE A 144 -13.60 -3.95 -19.23
CA ILE A 144 -14.23 -2.82 -18.53
C ILE A 144 -15.71 -2.80 -18.86
N LYS A 145 -16.56 -2.77 -17.83
CA LYS A 145 -18.02 -2.67 -17.96
C LYS A 145 -18.49 -1.23 -17.80
N PHE A 146 -19.47 -0.85 -18.60
CA PHE A 146 -20.07 0.48 -18.59
C PHE A 146 -21.52 0.46 -18.06
N SER A 147 -22.02 1.62 -17.65
CA SER A 147 -23.34 1.75 -17.01
C SER A 147 -24.53 1.43 -17.95
N ASP A 148 -24.32 1.43 -19.26
CA ASP A 148 -25.29 1.02 -20.28
C ASP A 148 -25.28 -0.47 -20.61
N GLY A 149 -24.46 -1.26 -19.91
CA GLY A 149 -24.26 -2.68 -20.15
C GLY A 149 -23.24 -3.00 -21.24
N ALA A 150 -22.66 -2.00 -21.91
CA ALA A 150 -21.57 -2.22 -22.86
C ALA A 150 -20.32 -2.75 -22.13
N GLU A 151 -19.51 -3.48 -22.87
CA GLU A 151 -18.28 -4.09 -22.37
C GLU A 151 -17.13 -3.89 -23.36
N PHE A 152 -16.02 -3.31 -22.88
CA PHE A 152 -14.80 -3.18 -23.66
C PHE A 152 -13.80 -4.25 -23.21
N SER A 153 -13.70 -5.34 -24.00
CA SER A 153 -12.96 -6.56 -23.65
C SER A 153 -11.61 -6.64 -24.36
N ALA A 154 -10.58 -7.14 -23.64
CA ALA A 154 -9.27 -7.48 -24.19
C ALA A 154 -9.13 -8.96 -24.54
N ILE A 155 -10.14 -9.79 -24.28
CA ILE A 155 -10.14 -11.22 -24.56
C ILE A 155 -11.26 -11.58 -25.56
N GLY A 156 -11.13 -12.73 -26.24
CA GLY A 156 -12.13 -13.27 -27.18
C GLY A 156 -11.95 -12.75 -28.62
N SER A 157 -12.80 -13.25 -29.53
CA SER A 157 -12.80 -12.84 -30.95
C SER A 157 -13.35 -11.42 -31.06
N GLN A 158 -12.52 -10.50 -31.53
CA GLN A 158 -12.83 -9.07 -31.56
C GLN A 158 -13.53 -8.69 -32.88
N ALA A 159 -14.85 -8.92 -32.96
CA ALA A 159 -15.65 -8.01 -33.79
C ALA A 159 -15.51 -6.59 -33.23
N ALA A 160 -15.65 -5.54 -34.08
CA ALA A 160 -15.53 -4.15 -33.61
C ALA A 160 -16.35 -3.95 -32.33
N PRO A 161 -15.70 -3.59 -31.20
CA PRO A 161 -16.39 -3.53 -29.92
C PRO A 161 -17.43 -2.43 -29.93
N LEU A 162 -18.56 -2.66 -29.25
CA LEU A 162 -19.55 -1.60 -29.02
C LEU A 162 -18.92 -0.59 -28.03
N LEU A 163 -18.66 0.62 -28.49
CA LEU A 163 -18.06 1.68 -27.69
C LEU A 163 -19.14 2.46 -26.93
N SER A 164 -18.90 2.72 -25.65
CA SER A 164 -19.84 3.43 -24.78
C SER A 164 -19.46 4.88 -24.57
N ILE A 165 -20.46 5.76 -24.58
CA ILE A 165 -20.35 7.15 -24.13
C ILE A 165 -20.45 7.28 -22.61
N ASN A 166 -20.83 6.21 -21.93
CA ASN A 166 -21.15 6.19 -20.51
C ASN A 166 -19.90 6.01 -19.63
N VAL A 167 -20.09 6.14 -18.33
CA VAL A 167 -19.03 5.98 -17.34
C VAL A 167 -18.69 4.49 -17.11
N PRO A 168 -17.42 4.15 -16.87
CA PRO A 168 -17.05 2.80 -16.46
C PRO A 168 -17.60 2.52 -15.06
N VAL A 169 -18.17 1.34 -14.86
CA VAL A 169 -18.77 0.91 -13.58
C VAL A 169 -18.12 -0.35 -13.01
N GLY A 170 -17.23 -1.01 -13.75
CA GLY A 170 -16.57 -2.19 -13.22
C GLY A 170 -15.41 -2.71 -14.05
N LEU A 171 -14.51 -3.41 -13.35
CA LEU A 171 -13.41 -4.18 -13.91
C LEU A 171 -13.76 -5.65 -13.77
N GLN A 172 -13.92 -6.37 -14.88
CA GLN A 172 -14.22 -7.80 -14.87
C GLN A 172 -12.93 -8.59 -14.91
N LEU A 173 -12.53 -9.19 -13.80
CA LEU A 173 -11.38 -10.09 -13.73
C LEU A 173 -11.75 -11.49 -14.21
N GLY A 174 -10.79 -12.19 -14.81
CA GLY A 174 -10.92 -13.58 -15.29
C GLY A 174 -10.74 -14.61 -14.16
N SER A 175 -10.73 -15.90 -14.53
CA SER A 175 -10.59 -17.00 -13.57
C SER A 175 -9.22 -17.09 -12.91
N ASN A 176 -8.19 -16.61 -13.57
CA ASN A 176 -6.81 -16.54 -13.09
C ASN A 176 -6.19 -15.21 -13.51
N PRO A 177 -6.50 -14.11 -12.81
CA PRO A 177 -5.97 -12.80 -13.18
C PRO A 177 -4.45 -12.78 -13.08
N ALA A 178 -3.79 -12.20 -14.07
CA ALA A 178 -2.34 -12.09 -14.08
C ALA A 178 -1.84 -11.07 -13.03
N PRO A 179 -0.58 -11.18 -12.57
CA PRO A 179 -0.02 -10.29 -11.58
C PRO A 179 0.29 -8.89 -12.14
N ILE A 180 0.42 -7.93 -11.21
CA ILE A 180 1.03 -6.62 -11.47
C ILE A 180 2.26 -6.50 -10.59
N THR A 181 3.40 -6.18 -11.19
CA THR A 181 4.65 -5.91 -10.47
C THR A 181 5.04 -4.44 -10.64
N VAL A 182 5.48 -3.81 -9.55
CA VAL A 182 6.05 -2.45 -9.58
C VAL A 182 7.42 -2.49 -8.92
N GLN A 183 8.43 -2.05 -9.66
CA GLN A 183 9.82 -2.00 -9.20
C GLN A 183 10.24 -0.57 -8.91
N GLY A 184 11.19 -0.39 -8.00
CA GLY A 184 11.76 0.91 -7.67
C GLY A 184 13.02 0.77 -6.83
N THR A 185 13.53 1.92 -6.35
CA THR A 185 14.77 1.99 -5.54
C THR A 185 14.51 2.02 -4.04
N GLY A 186 13.25 1.99 -3.64
CA GLY A 186 12.82 2.21 -2.27
C GLY A 186 12.82 3.69 -1.88
N HIS A 187 11.98 4.03 -0.91
CA HIS A 187 11.90 5.39 -0.39
C HIS A 187 13.17 5.80 0.39
N SER A 188 13.41 7.11 0.42
CA SER A 188 14.49 7.73 1.21
C SER A 188 13.94 8.56 2.38
N LEU A 189 12.79 8.18 2.94
CA LEU A 189 12.21 8.82 4.11
C LEU A 189 13.18 8.76 5.29
N THR A 190 13.18 9.78 6.12
CA THR A 190 14.05 9.84 7.30
C THR A 190 13.37 10.54 8.48
N THR A 191 13.90 10.34 9.66
CA THR A 191 13.58 11.12 10.86
C THR A 191 14.87 11.41 11.61
N THR A 192 14.89 12.48 12.40
CA THR A 192 16.07 12.88 13.16
C THR A 192 16.36 11.95 14.34
N ASN A 193 15.33 11.29 14.88
CA ASN A 193 15.50 10.33 15.98
C ASN A 193 14.42 9.24 15.91
N ALA A 194 14.84 8.01 15.69
CA ALA A 194 13.95 6.84 15.57
C ALA A 194 13.20 6.49 16.88
N LEU A 195 13.73 6.86 18.03
CA LEU A 195 13.13 6.59 19.35
C LEU A 195 12.12 7.65 19.77
N ALA A 196 12.21 8.85 19.19
CA ALA A 196 11.25 9.90 19.42
C ALA A 196 10.13 9.84 18.36
N LEU A 197 8.90 10.19 18.76
CA LEU A 197 7.79 10.35 17.85
C LEU A 197 7.92 11.68 17.11
N LEU A 198 8.85 11.76 16.18
CA LEU A 198 9.12 12.96 15.36
C LEU A 198 8.54 12.81 13.96
N PRO A 199 8.20 13.93 13.30
CA PRO A 199 7.70 13.92 11.94
C PRO A 199 8.62 13.18 10.98
N ILE A 200 8.03 12.46 10.04
CA ILE A 200 8.78 11.87 8.93
C ILE A 200 9.11 12.97 7.93
N THR A 201 10.38 13.07 7.57
CA THR A 201 10.84 13.94 6.50
C THR A 201 10.73 13.22 5.16
N ARG A 202 9.98 13.82 4.23
CA ARG A 202 9.81 13.34 2.86
C ARG A 202 11.00 13.81 2.02
N ILE A 203 11.60 12.88 1.30
CA ILE A 203 12.61 13.17 0.29
C ILE A 203 12.02 12.75 -1.06
N PRO A 204 11.84 13.67 -2.02
CA PRO A 204 11.28 13.33 -3.32
C PRO A 204 12.09 12.24 -4.02
N SER A 205 11.39 11.28 -4.63
CA SER A 205 11.99 10.30 -5.53
C SER A 205 11.92 10.82 -6.97
N SER A 206 12.93 10.53 -7.76
CA SER A 206 12.92 10.80 -9.21
C SER A 206 12.23 9.68 -10.01
N THR A 207 11.97 8.55 -9.35
CA THR A 207 11.37 7.35 -9.96
C THR A 207 10.16 6.92 -9.13
N GLU A 208 9.00 7.43 -9.51
CA GLU A 208 7.74 7.13 -8.83
C GLU A 208 6.59 7.05 -9.83
N LEU A 209 5.65 6.15 -9.58
CA LEU A 209 4.35 6.21 -10.24
C LEU A 209 3.49 7.23 -9.52
N SER A 210 3.30 8.40 -10.13
CA SER A 210 2.55 9.49 -9.53
C SER A 210 1.43 9.98 -10.43
N VAL A 211 0.33 10.39 -9.82
CA VAL A 211 -0.78 11.10 -10.47
C VAL A 211 -0.86 12.54 -9.97
N GLN A 212 -1.58 13.38 -10.70
CA GLN A 212 -1.79 14.77 -10.27
C GLN A 212 -2.51 14.84 -8.92
N PRO A 213 -2.27 15.90 -8.12
CA PRO A 213 -2.93 16.07 -6.84
C PRO A 213 -4.45 15.92 -6.92
N GLY A 214 -5.03 15.21 -5.96
CA GLY A 214 -6.47 14.93 -5.91
C GLY A 214 -6.95 13.88 -6.91
N LYS A 215 -6.08 13.07 -7.50
CA LYS A 215 -6.44 12.01 -8.46
C LYS A 215 -6.23 10.62 -7.86
N THR A 216 -6.85 9.62 -8.49
CA THR A 216 -6.74 8.21 -8.08
C THR A 216 -5.62 7.52 -8.85
N LEU A 217 -4.77 6.80 -8.13
CA LEU A 217 -3.82 5.81 -8.65
C LEU A 217 -4.28 4.42 -8.20
N ALA A 218 -4.79 3.62 -9.13
CA ALA A 218 -5.30 2.28 -8.83
C ALA A 218 -4.51 1.20 -9.56
N LEU A 219 -4.16 0.13 -8.84
CA LEU A 219 -3.63 -1.11 -9.41
C LEU A 219 -4.54 -2.26 -8.97
N VAL A 220 -5.13 -2.96 -9.96
CA VAL A 220 -6.10 -4.04 -9.71
C VAL A 220 -5.80 -5.22 -10.63
N GLY A 221 -5.46 -6.35 -10.02
CA GLY A 221 -5.08 -7.53 -10.82
C GLY A 221 -5.12 -8.83 -10.01
N GLY A 222 -4.31 -9.80 -10.43
CA GLY A 222 -3.93 -10.94 -9.62
C GLY A 222 -3.05 -10.52 -8.45
N ASN A 223 -1.99 -11.26 -8.14
CA ASN A 223 -1.08 -10.82 -7.09
C ASN A 223 -0.44 -9.47 -7.42
N LEU A 224 -0.25 -8.64 -6.40
CA LEU A 224 0.45 -7.35 -6.52
C LEU A 224 1.78 -7.41 -5.78
N ASP A 225 2.88 -7.23 -6.52
CA ASP A 225 4.24 -7.24 -5.97
C ASP A 225 4.89 -5.86 -6.16
N LEU A 226 5.07 -5.14 -5.07
CA LEU A 226 5.71 -3.83 -5.03
C LEU A 226 7.09 -3.95 -4.37
N ASN A 227 8.15 -3.84 -5.16
CA ASN A 227 9.53 -4.02 -4.72
C ASN A 227 10.31 -2.71 -4.84
N GLY A 228 10.47 -1.99 -3.75
CA GLY A 228 11.08 -0.67 -3.71
C GLY A 228 10.25 0.41 -4.44
N ALA A 229 8.99 0.14 -4.70
CA ALA A 229 8.10 1.00 -5.47
C ALA A 229 7.62 2.21 -4.68
N THR A 230 7.54 3.38 -5.32
CA THR A 230 6.83 4.54 -4.77
C THR A 230 5.59 4.82 -5.61
N LEU A 231 4.42 4.70 -4.99
CA LEU A 231 3.14 5.12 -5.54
C LEU A 231 2.69 6.40 -4.85
N ARG A 232 2.49 7.47 -5.62
CA ARG A 232 2.13 8.77 -5.08
C ARG A 232 0.84 9.32 -5.67
N ALA A 233 -0.10 9.62 -4.79
CA ALA A 233 -1.36 10.29 -5.12
C ALA A 233 -1.60 11.42 -4.09
N GLU A 234 -0.88 12.53 -4.25
CA GLU A 234 -0.94 13.66 -3.33
C GLU A 234 -2.37 14.19 -3.20
N GLN A 235 -2.91 14.29 -1.97
CA GLN A 235 -4.31 14.69 -1.70
C GLN A 235 -5.35 13.81 -2.44
N GLY A 236 -4.92 12.74 -3.07
CA GLY A 236 -5.72 11.87 -3.93
C GLY A 236 -6.03 10.52 -3.28
N ARG A 237 -6.00 9.49 -4.08
CA ARG A 237 -6.35 8.16 -3.62
C ARG A 237 -5.42 7.09 -4.19
N VAL A 238 -4.92 6.18 -3.35
CA VAL A 238 -4.25 4.95 -3.78
C VAL A 238 -5.17 3.76 -3.52
N GLU A 239 -5.40 2.95 -4.56
CA GLU A 239 -6.21 1.73 -4.52
C GLU A 239 -5.35 0.54 -4.96
N LEU A 240 -5.14 -0.41 -4.06
CA LEU A 240 -4.50 -1.69 -4.38
C LEU A 240 -5.50 -2.82 -4.17
N GLY A 241 -5.81 -3.55 -5.24
CA GLY A 241 -6.75 -4.65 -5.20
C GLY A 241 -6.20 -5.92 -5.84
N SER A 242 -6.08 -6.99 -5.07
CA SER A 242 -5.67 -8.29 -5.58
C SER A 242 -6.86 -9.24 -5.63
N VAL A 243 -7.13 -9.81 -6.80
CA VAL A 243 -8.29 -10.69 -7.07
C VAL A 243 -7.80 -12.06 -7.51
N GLY A 244 -8.17 -13.10 -6.79
CA GLY A 244 -7.67 -14.47 -7.00
C GLY A 244 -8.52 -15.35 -7.93
N SER A 245 -9.66 -14.85 -8.41
CA SER A 245 -10.54 -15.60 -9.32
C SER A 245 -11.45 -14.67 -10.11
N THR A 246 -12.34 -15.21 -10.92
CA THR A 246 -13.37 -14.41 -11.60
C THR A 246 -14.14 -13.55 -10.59
N GLY A 247 -14.19 -12.26 -10.87
CA GLY A 247 -14.88 -11.29 -10.02
C GLY A 247 -15.07 -9.94 -10.70
N LEU A 248 -16.05 -9.19 -10.24
CA LEU A 248 -16.30 -7.83 -10.68
C LEU A 248 -15.90 -6.86 -9.57
N VAL A 249 -14.88 -6.06 -9.83
CA VAL A 249 -14.51 -4.92 -8.98
C VAL A 249 -15.29 -3.72 -9.47
N SER A 250 -16.18 -3.20 -8.62
CA SER A 250 -17.00 -2.04 -9.00
C SER A 250 -16.17 -0.74 -8.99
N LEU A 251 -16.45 0.12 -9.94
CA LEU A 251 -15.89 1.47 -10.07
C LEU A 251 -16.97 2.48 -9.74
N MET A 252 -16.72 3.31 -8.73
CA MET A 252 -17.62 4.39 -8.33
C MET A 252 -16.92 5.73 -8.54
N PRO A 253 -17.42 6.59 -9.42
CA PRO A 253 -16.87 7.94 -9.59
C PRO A 253 -16.90 8.73 -8.27
N SER A 254 -15.85 9.47 -8.00
CA SER A 254 -15.69 10.34 -6.84
C SER A 254 -15.04 11.67 -7.25
N ALA A 255 -15.02 12.64 -6.34
CA ALA A 255 -14.33 13.91 -6.58
C ALA A 255 -12.82 13.73 -6.87
N GLN A 256 -12.21 12.67 -6.35
CA GLN A 256 -10.80 12.32 -6.54
C GLN A 256 -10.57 11.34 -7.71
N GLY A 257 -11.58 11.03 -8.52
CA GLY A 257 -11.53 10.06 -9.62
C GLY A 257 -12.42 8.85 -9.35
N TYR A 258 -11.88 7.76 -8.81
CA TYR A 258 -12.63 6.53 -8.60
C TYR A 258 -12.35 5.94 -7.20
N THR A 259 -13.41 5.36 -6.61
CA THR A 259 -13.29 4.42 -5.49
C THR A 259 -13.67 3.03 -5.96
N LEU A 260 -13.06 2.00 -5.37
CA LEU A 260 -13.26 0.61 -5.77
C LEU A 260 -14.04 -0.16 -4.71
N GLY A 261 -14.96 -1.05 -5.18
CA GLY A 261 -15.74 -1.92 -4.33
C GLY A 261 -15.56 -3.39 -4.72
N TYR A 262 -15.35 -4.24 -3.71
CA TYR A 262 -15.01 -5.64 -3.90
C TYR A 262 -16.12 -6.61 -3.45
N GLY A 263 -17.35 -6.13 -3.26
CA GLY A 263 -18.47 -6.95 -2.78
C GLY A 263 -18.84 -8.16 -3.66
N ASN A 264 -18.45 -8.12 -4.94
CA ASN A 264 -18.69 -9.21 -5.90
C ASN A 264 -17.43 -10.04 -6.18
N VAL A 265 -16.38 -9.92 -5.37
CA VAL A 265 -15.15 -10.71 -5.46
C VAL A 265 -15.22 -11.83 -4.40
N GLN A 266 -15.13 -13.10 -4.84
CA GLN A 266 -15.23 -14.26 -3.97
C GLN A 266 -13.87 -14.73 -3.42
N ARG A 267 -12.81 -14.54 -4.20
CA ARG A 267 -11.44 -14.92 -3.83
C ARG A 267 -10.49 -13.80 -4.16
N PHE A 268 -9.64 -13.51 -3.19
CA PHE A 268 -8.58 -12.51 -3.33
C PHE A 268 -7.24 -13.21 -3.59
N GLY A 269 -6.28 -12.48 -4.10
CA GLY A 269 -4.87 -12.85 -4.19
C GLY A 269 -4.04 -12.03 -3.20
N ASP A 270 -2.73 -12.16 -3.27
CA ASP A 270 -1.80 -11.57 -2.32
C ASP A 270 -1.29 -10.19 -2.76
N ILE A 271 -0.97 -9.36 -1.77
CA ILE A 271 -0.36 -8.05 -1.95
C ILE A 271 0.91 -7.99 -1.09
N HIS A 272 2.04 -7.82 -1.73
CA HIS A 272 3.34 -7.74 -1.07
C HIS A 272 4.04 -6.41 -1.37
N LEU A 273 4.43 -5.69 -0.32
CA LEU A 273 5.25 -4.50 -0.39
C LEU A 273 6.57 -4.78 0.35
N ALA A 274 7.68 -4.69 -0.38
CA ALA A 274 9.02 -4.97 0.14
C ALA A 274 10.02 -3.88 -0.25
N GLN A 275 11.25 -3.97 0.29
CA GLN A 275 12.37 -3.11 -0.09
C GLN A 275 12.08 -1.62 0.03
N ARG A 276 11.44 -1.21 1.14
CA ARG A 276 11.07 0.20 1.39
C ARG A 276 10.08 0.76 0.36
N SER A 277 9.08 -0.02 -0.04
CA SER A 277 8.00 0.48 -0.88
C SER A 277 7.15 1.51 -0.12
N LEU A 278 6.63 2.51 -0.83
CA LEU A 278 5.92 3.64 -0.26
C LEU A 278 4.59 3.89 -0.99
N LEU A 279 3.51 4.01 -0.22
CA LEU A 279 2.25 4.60 -0.67
C LEU A 279 2.15 6.00 -0.04
N ASP A 280 2.39 7.07 -0.82
CA ASP A 280 2.38 8.46 -0.34
C ASP A 280 1.13 9.20 -0.80
N ILE A 281 0.27 9.55 0.16
CA ILE A 281 -0.96 10.31 -0.05
C ILE A 281 -0.94 11.68 0.65
N SER A 282 0.24 12.11 1.08
CA SER A 282 0.43 13.37 1.82
C SER A 282 0.02 14.60 0.99
N GLY A 283 -0.28 15.71 1.66
CA GLY A 283 -0.59 16.98 1.00
C GLY A 283 -1.26 17.99 1.92
N VAL A 284 -1.76 19.08 1.34
CA VAL A 284 -2.51 20.11 2.11
C VAL A 284 -3.69 19.48 2.84
N ASN A 285 -4.40 18.56 2.17
CA ASN A 285 -5.39 17.70 2.84
C ASN A 285 -5.02 16.27 2.41
N ALA A 286 -4.47 15.48 3.32
CA ALA A 286 -4.00 14.13 2.99
C ALA A 286 -5.10 13.29 2.33
N GLY A 287 -4.71 12.49 1.34
CA GLY A 287 -5.60 11.61 0.59
C GLY A 287 -6.01 10.36 1.36
N SER A 288 -6.47 9.35 0.64
CA SER A 288 -6.92 8.07 1.22
C SER A 288 -6.24 6.87 0.56
N VAL A 289 -6.16 5.77 1.31
CA VAL A 289 -5.63 4.48 0.82
C VAL A 289 -6.63 3.37 1.09
N GLN A 290 -6.83 2.49 0.11
CA GLN A 290 -7.48 1.21 0.30
C GLN A 290 -6.59 0.09 -0.23
N VAL A 291 -6.35 -0.94 0.59
CA VAL A 291 -5.62 -2.15 0.22
C VAL A 291 -6.51 -3.35 0.51
N GLN A 292 -6.83 -4.13 -0.53
CA GLN A 292 -7.76 -5.25 -0.45
C GLN A 292 -7.13 -6.50 -1.07
N GLY A 293 -6.95 -7.57 -0.28
CA GLY A 293 -6.31 -8.82 -0.73
C GLY A 293 -6.65 -10.04 0.11
N GLN A 294 -5.98 -11.17 -0.16
CA GLN A 294 -6.01 -12.38 0.65
C GLN A 294 -5.01 -12.27 1.80
N GLN A 295 -3.73 -12.15 1.47
CA GLN A 295 -2.66 -11.79 2.40
C GLN A 295 -2.10 -10.43 2.00
N ILE A 296 -1.92 -9.54 2.98
CA ILE A 296 -1.30 -8.24 2.79
C ILE A 296 -0.04 -8.21 3.64
N GLN A 297 1.12 -8.09 2.99
CA GLN A 297 2.39 -8.11 3.68
C GLN A 297 3.22 -6.85 3.35
N PHE A 298 3.69 -6.16 4.41
CA PHE A 298 4.63 -5.06 4.31
C PHE A 298 5.91 -5.45 5.03
N THR A 299 7.05 -5.42 4.33
CA THR A 299 8.36 -5.76 4.88
C THR A 299 9.39 -4.65 4.62
N ASP A 300 10.55 -4.76 5.25
CA ASP A 300 11.75 -3.95 5.00
C ASP A 300 11.52 -2.44 5.12
N GLY A 301 10.66 -2.02 6.04
CA GLY A 301 10.32 -0.61 6.22
C GLY A 301 9.36 -0.05 5.16
N SER A 302 8.67 -0.91 4.41
CA SER A 302 7.61 -0.48 3.50
C SER A 302 6.42 0.09 4.28
N LEU A 303 5.82 1.18 3.78
CA LEU A 303 4.77 1.86 4.53
C LEU A 303 3.77 2.65 3.68
N VAL A 304 2.67 3.02 4.34
CA VAL A 304 1.78 4.12 3.93
C VAL A 304 2.18 5.37 4.71
N LEU A 305 2.38 6.48 4.00
CA LEU A 305 2.58 7.81 4.58
C LEU A 305 1.43 8.74 4.19
N ALA A 306 0.79 9.32 5.19
CA ALA A 306 -0.21 10.37 5.05
C ALA A 306 0.17 11.53 5.97
N GLN A 307 0.54 12.68 5.39
CA GLN A 307 0.83 13.91 6.14
C GLN A 307 -0.21 14.97 5.77
N ASN A 308 -1.03 15.38 6.73
CA ASN A 308 -2.06 16.40 6.55
C ASN A 308 -1.58 17.75 7.06
N PHE A 309 -1.30 18.67 6.15
CA PHE A 309 -0.83 20.03 6.46
C PHE A 309 -1.93 21.08 6.50
N GLY A 310 -3.15 20.73 6.12
CA GLY A 310 -4.22 21.69 5.86
C GLY A 310 -5.29 21.78 6.95
N ASN A 311 -6.40 22.34 6.53
CA ASN A 311 -7.51 22.69 7.42
C ASN A 311 -8.65 21.68 7.37
N LEU A 312 -8.71 20.84 6.34
CA LEU A 312 -9.73 19.78 6.22
C LEU A 312 -9.15 18.44 6.72
N PRO A 313 -10.00 17.55 7.22
CA PRO A 313 -9.56 16.23 7.61
C PRO A 313 -8.91 15.49 6.45
N GLY A 314 -7.86 14.72 6.73
CA GLY A 314 -7.30 13.74 5.80
C GLY A 314 -8.25 12.58 5.56
N GLY A 315 -8.06 11.87 4.45
CA GLY A 315 -8.83 10.68 4.11
C GLY A 315 -8.41 9.45 4.93
N ASP A 316 -9.27 8.44 4.93
CA ASP A 316 -9.05 7.22 5.70
C ASP A 316 -8.04 6.27 5.01
N ILE A 317 -7.33 5.50 5.83
CA ILE A 317 -6.44 4.41 5.42
C ILE A 317 -7.11 3.09 5.80
N ARG A 318 -7.44 2.26 4.81
CA ARG A 318 -8.15 1.00 5.01
C ARG A 318 -7.37 -0.18 4.49
N PHE A 319 -7.18 -1.17 5.36
CA PHE A 319 -6.65 -2.49 5.00
C PHE A 319 -7.73 -3.54 5.23
N GLN A 320 -7.97 -4.38 4.24
CA GLN A 320 -8.88 -5.51 4.39
C GLN A 320 -8.29 -6.75 3.74
N ALA A 321 -8.09 -7.80 4.54
CA ALA A 321 -7.59 -9.09 4.06
C ALA A 321 -8.52 -10.22 4.49
N THR A 322 -8.63 -11.26 3.63
CA THR A 322 -9.44 -12.43 3.95
C THR A 322 -8.69 -13.47 4.77
N GLU A 323 -7.35 -13.39 4.88
CA GLU A 323 -6.53 -14.30 5.68
C GLU A 323 -5.63 -13.58 6.68
N ALA A 324 -4.74 -12.69 6.22
CA ALA A 324 -3.76 -12.08 7.10
C ALA A 324 -3.30 -10.69 6.65
N ILE A 325 -2.90 -9.87 7.64
CA ILE A 325 -2.13 -8.65 7.44
C ILE A 325 -0.89 -8.74 8.31
N ASP A 326 0.28 -8.73 7.67
CA ASP A 326 1.58 -8.83 8.33
C ASP A 326 2.40 -7.56 8.05
N LEU A 327 2.63 -6.75 9.07
CA LEU A 327 3.47 -5.55 9.04
C LEU A 327 4.77 -5.87 9.79
N ILE A 328 5.89 -5.93 9.07
CA ILE A 328 7.13 -6.48 9.63
C ILE A 328 8.32 -5.59 9.32
N GLY A 329 9.03 -5.20 10.35
CA GLY A 329 10.35 -4.60 10.22
C GLY A 329 10.36 -3.07 10.10
N THR A 330 11.59 -2.58 9.98
CA THR A 330 11.96 -1.17 9.82
C THR A 330 12.84 -1.01 8.59
N THR A 331 13.16 0.22 8.22
CA THR A 331 14.26 0.47 7.27
C THR A 331 15.58 -0.12 7.79
N PRO A 332 16.57 -0.40 6.91
CA PRO A 332 17.86 -0.99 7.31
C PRO A 332 18.67 -0.19 8.33
N ASP A 333 18.40 1.10 8.50
CA ASP A 333 18.97 1.97 9.52
C ASP A 333 18.10 2.08 10.79
N ALA A 334 16.99 1.36 10.84
CA ALA A 334 15.97 1.38 11.88
C ALA A 334 15.38 2.78 12.18
N LYS A 335 15.48 3.74 11.26
CA LYS A 335 14.92 5.09 11.45
C LYS A 335 13.43 5.14 11.18
N ILE A 336 12.95 4.42 10.17
CA ILE A 336 11.55 4.42 9.79
C ILE A 336 10.94 3.05 10.07
N LYS A 337 9.86 3.02 10.81
CA LYS A 337 9.03 1.84 11.05
C LYS A 337 8.22 1.51 9.81
N GLY A 338 8.15 0.23 9.43
CA GLY A 338 7.20 -0.22 8.41
C GLY A 338 5.75 -0.15 8.89
N GLY A 339 4.80 -0.19 7.97
CA GLY A 339 3.37 -0.20 8.28
C GLY A 339 2.63 1.09 7.92
N VAL A 340 2.11 1.86 8.89
CA VAL A 340 1.35 3.09 8.62
C VAL A 340 1.82 4.25 9.48
N HIS A 341 2.08 5.37 8.85
CA HIS A 341 2.31 6.66 9.50
C HIS A 341 1.33 7.70 8.97
N ASN A 342 0.36 8.06 9.80
CA ASN A 342 -0.66 9.06 9.52
C ASN A 342 -0.46 10.25 10.46
N GLU A 343 -0.07 11.41 9.91
CA GLU A 343 0.43 12.56 10.66
C GLU A 343 -0.39 13.82 10.34
N ALA A 344 -0.87 14.54 11.36
CA ALA A 344 -1.53 15.84 11.20
C ALA A 344 -0.63 16.97 11.70
N PHE A 345 -0.50 18.03 10.89
CA PHE A 345 0.28 19.22 11.21
C PHE A 345 -0.57 20.49 11.31
N GLY A 346 -1.67 20.52 10.57
CA GLY A 346 -2.59 21.66 10.50
C GLY A 346 -3.68 21.65 11.57
N ILE A 347 -4.79 22.31 11.26
CA ILE A 347 -6.03 22.27 12.05
C ILE A 347 -6.97 21.14 11.61
N GLY A 348 -6.75 20.58 10.41
CA GLY A 348 -7.45 19.38 9.95
C GLY A 348 -6.96 18.13 10.68
N ALA A 349 -7.86 17.25 11.05
CA ALA A 349 -7.53 15.96 11.64
C ALA A 349 -6.72 15.09 10.64
N SER A 350 -5.92 14.15 11.12
CA SER A 350 -5.52 13.01 10.28
C SER A 350 -6.71 12.09 10.06
N GLY A 351 -6.71 11.30 8.96
CA GLY A 351 -7.74 10.30 8.69
C GLY A 351 -7.73 9.15 9.70
N ASN A 352 -8.74 8.30 9.66
CA ASN A 352 -8.77 7.09 10.48
C ASN A 352 -7.95 5.97 9.83
N ILE A 353 -7.47 5.02 10.65
CA ILE A 353 -6.87 3.77 10.20
C ILE A 353 -7.85 2.64 10.53
N SER A 354 -8.24 1.84 9.53
CA SER A 354 -9.12 0.69 9.70
C SER A 354 -8.45 -0.58 9.18
N VAL A 355 -8.41 -1.62 10.02
CA VAL A 355 -7.83 -2.93 9.71
C VAL A 355 -8.87 -4.01 9.96
N ILE A 356 -9.20 -4.78 8.92
CA ILE A 356 -10.16 -5.90 8.99
C ILE A 356 -9.48 -7.15 8.43
N THR A 357 -9.29 -8.18 9.28
CA THR A 357 -8.60 -9.42 8.87
C THR A 357 -8.81 -10.53 9.90
N PRO A 358 -8.75 -11.82 9.55
CA PRO A 358 -8.65 -12.88 10.53
C PRO A 358 -7.39 -12.79 11.42
N ARG A 359 -6.23 -12.43 10.83
CA ARG A 359 -4.96 -12.33 11.56
C ARG A 359 -4.24 -11.02 11.27
N LEU A 360 -3.87 -10.29 12.33
CA LEU A 360 -3.02 -9.11 12.26
C LEU A 360 -1.71 -9.36 13.01
N THR A 361 -0.58 -9.16 12.34
CA THR A 361 0.76 -9.26 12.93
C THR A 361 1.52 -7.95 12.76
N LEU A 362 2.05 -7.40 13.87
CA LEU A 362 3.02 -6.32 13.86
C LEU A 362 4.29 -6.79 14.57
N LYS A 363 5.42 -6.86 13.83
CA LYS A 363 6.68 -7.39 14.37
C LYS A 363 7.90 -6.58 13.94
N GLN A 364 9.00 -6.78 14.68
CA GLN A 364 10.32 -6.23 14.34
C GLN A 364 10.33 -4.70 14.17
N GLY A 365 9.57 -4.00 15.03
CA GLY A 365 9.52 -2.54 15.05
C GLY A 365 8.50 -1.91 14.08
N ALA A 366 7.62 -2.69 13.46
CA ALA A 366 6.55 -2.17 12.63
C ALA A 366 5.49 -1.40 13.43
N ALA A 367 4.73 -0.53 12.76
CA ALA A 367 3.81 0.37 13.43
C ALA A 367 2.49 0.60 12.68
N LEU A 368 1.43 0.84 13.45
CA LEU A 368 0.24 1.58 13.04
C LEU A 368 0.17 2.86 13.87
N ASN A 369 0.64 3.96 13.30
CA ASN A 369 0.74 5.24 13.98
C ASN A 369 -0.26 6.25 13.42
N ASN A 370 -1.03 6.88 14.32
CA ASN A 370 -1.90 8.00 14.00
C ASN A 370 -1.55 9.17 14.93
N LEU A 371 -0.80 10.15 14.40
CA LEU A 371 -0.14 11.19 15.18
C LEU A 371 -0.71 12.56 14.86
N THR A 372 -0.71 13.47 15.84
CA THR A 372 -0.90 14.90 15.59
C THR A 372 0.23 15.73 16.22
N PHE A 373 0.80 16.60 15.42
CA PHE A 373 1.78 17.62 15.81
C PHE A 373 1.16 19.02 15.88
N GLY A 374 -0.06 19.16 15.34
CA GLY A 374 -0.77 20.42 15.17
C GLY A 374 -1.87 20.67 16.19
N VAL A 375 -2.81 21.51 15.79
CA VAL A 375 -4.03 21.87 16.52
C VAL A 375 -5.16 20.88 16.23
N GLY A 376 -5.21 20.30 15.02
CA GLY A 376 -6.16 19.27 14.64
C GLY A 376 -5.93 17.97 15.43
N PRO A 377 -6.99 17.21 15.73
CA PRO A 377 -6.83 15.92 16.41
C PRO A 377 -6.23 14.87 15.49
N SER A 378 -5.61 13.82 16.05
CA SER A 378 -5.36 12.62 15.26
C SER A 378 -6.64 11.82 15.06
N GLY A 379 -6.71 11.03 13.96
CA GLY A 379 -7.81 10.10 13.71
C GLY A 379 -7.78 8.89 14.63
N ASN A 380 -8.80 8.06 14.55
CA ASN A 380 -8.92 6.83 15.33
C ASN A 380 -8.20 5.67 14.63
N ILE A 381 -7.87 4.63 15.41
CA ILE A 381 -7.45 3.32 14.90
C ILE A 381 -8.52 2.31 15.27
N GLN A 382 -9.07 1.62 14.29
CA GLN A 382 -10.01 0.53 14.48
C GLN A 382 -9.44 -0.77 13.93
N ILE A 383 -9.43 -1.82 14.75
CA ILE A 383 -8.95 -3.14 14.41
C ILE A 383 -10.04 -4.17 14.70
N ASP A 384 -10.45 -4.88 13.68
CA ASP A 384 -11.37 -6.00 13.75
C ASP A 384 -10.62 -7.24 13.23
N ALA A 385 -10.04 -8.04 14.16
CA ALA A 385 -9.23 -9.20 13.81
C ALA A 385 -9.37 -10.34 14.84
N MET A 386 -9.52 -11.58 14.36
CA MET A 386 -9.65 -12.73 15.27
C MET A 386 -8.41 -12.94 16.13
N ALA A 387 -7.21 -12.84 15.54
CA ALA A 387 -5.95 -12.95 16.25
C ALA A 387 -5.06 -11.74 15.98
N ILE A 388 -4.55 -11.13 17.05
CA ILE A 388 -3.71 -9.93 16.98
C ILE A 388 -2.41 -10.22 17.75
N ASP A 389 -1.27 -10.09 17.05
CA ASP A 389 0.07 -10.25 17.62
C ASP A 389 0.88 -8.97 17.38
N ILE A 390 1.10 -8.22 18.44
CA ILE A 390 1.97 -7.05 18.46
C ILE A 390 3.20 -7.42 19.28
N SER A 391 4.32 -7.68 18.62
CA SER A 391 5.46 -8.24 19.34
C SER A 391 6.81 -7.72 18.86
N GLY A 392 7.74 -7.64 19.78
CA GLY A 392 9.15 -7.41 19.52
C GLY A 392 9.50 -5.98 19.12
N PHE A 393 10.70 -5.86 18.63
CA PHE A 393 11.42 -4.62 18.33
C PHE A 393 12.27 -4.81 17.07
N SER A 394 12.77 -3.73 16.52
CA SER A 394 13.70 -3.79 15.39
C SER A 394 14.96 -4.57 15.77
N PRO A 395 15.36 -5.58 14.99
CA PRO A 395 16.60 -6.31 15.25
C PRO A 395 17.87 -5.43 15.11
N ILE A 396 17.75 -4.29 14.43
CA ILE A 396 18.84 -3.32 14.25
C ILE A 396 18.95 -2.38 15.45
N ASN A 397 17.80 -1.96 16.02
CA ASN A 397 17.73 -1.05 17.17
C ASN A 397 16.65 -1.53 18.15
N PRO A 398 17.02 -2.23 19.24
CA PRO A 398 16.07 -2.79 20.19
C PRO A 398 15.18 -1.78 20.92
N GLY A 399 15.50 -0.48 20.85
CA GLY A 399 14.63 0.59 21.37
C GLY A 399 13.46 0.92 20.46
N VAL A 400 13.49 0.49 19.19
CA VAL A 400 12.42 0.70 18.23
C VAL A 400 11.44 -0.45 18.29
N ALA A 401 10.50 -0.39 19.24
CA ALA A 401 9.50 -1.42 19.47
C ALA A 401 8.34 -1.38 18.47
N SER A 402 7.69 -2.53 18.24
CA SER A 402 6.46 -2.64 17.47
C SER A 402 5.30 -1.96 18.20
N ASN A 403 4.44 -1.24 17.50
CA ASN A 403 3.39 -0.51 18.19
C ASN A 403 2.13 -0.22 17.36
N ILE A 404 1.01 -0.13 18.06
CA ILE A 404 -0.23 0.48 17.59
C ILE A 404 -0.51 1.66 18.50
N ASN A 405 -0.48 2.88 17.96
CA ASN A 405 -0.74 4.03 18.79
C ASN A 405 -1.49 5.17 18.09
N THR A 406 -2.27 5.91 18.90
CA THR A 406 -2.72 7.26 18.60
C THR A 406 -2.01 8.21 19.54
N THR A 407 -1.39 9.28 19.04
CA THR A 407 -0.59 10.15 19.89
C THR A 407 -0.74 11.62 19.51
N THR A 408 -0.79 12.48 20.53
CA THR A 408 -0.67 13.92 20.33
C THR A 408 0.65 14.45 20.89
N LEU A 409 1.33 15.23 20.04
CA LEU A 409 2.53 16.02 20.37
C LEU A 409 2.23 17.53 20.24
N GLY A 410 0.97 17.87 19.94
CA GLY A 410 0.47 19.25 19.78
C GLY A 410 -0.66 19.58 20.74
N THR A 411 -1.45 20.59 20.42
CA THR A 411 -2.63 20.99 21.18
C THR A 411 -3.90 20.23 20.79
N GLY A 412 -3.92 19.59 19.62
CA GLY A 412 -4.99 18.68 19.20
C GLY A 412 -5.04 17.42 20.07
N ASN A 413 -6.19 16.79 20.17
CA ASN A 413 -6.34 15.56 20.94
C ASN A 413 -5.85 14.34 20.15
N ALA A 414 -5.33 13.33 20.86
CA ALA A 414 -5.12 12.02 20.25
C ALA A 414 -6.45 11.31 19.97
N GLY A 415 -6.48 10.49 18.92
CA GLY A 415 -7.61 9.65 18.56
C GLY A 415 -7.80 8.46 19.50
N ASN A 416 -8.88 7.73 19.29
CA ASN A 416 -9.17 6.52 20.06
C ASN A 416 -8.58 5.28 19.39
N VAL A 417 -8.30 4.24 20.19
CA VAL A 417 -7.95 2.91 19.71
C VAL A 417 -9.06 1.95 20.07
N PHE A 418 -9.61 1.27 19.06
CA PHE A 418 -10.65 0.24 19.22
C PHE A 418 -10.10 -1.09 18.67
N VAL A 419 -10.18 -2.13 19.50
CA VAL A 419 -9.73 -3.48 19.15
C VAL A 419 -10.84 -4.46 19.46
N ASN A 420 -11.27 -5.21 18.45
CA ASN A 420 -12.22 -6.31 18.60
C ASN A 420 -11.59 -7.59 18.05
N GLY A 421 -11.74 -8.71 18.77
CA GLY A 421 -11.21 -10.00 18.32
C GLY A 421 -11.38 -11.14 19.32
N ASN A 422 -10.64 -12.23 19.08
CA ASN A 422 -10.62 -13.36 20.02
C ASN A 422 -9.34 -13.37 20.88
N SER A 423 -8.20 -13.08 20.29
CA SER A 423 -6.93 -13.06 21.03
C SER A 423 -6.10 -11.82 20.71
N LEU A 424 -5.52 -11.24 21.77
CA LEU A 424 -4.57 -10.14 21.69
C LEU A 424 -3.32 -10.52 22.49
N LEU A 425 -2.19 -10.56 21.80
CA LEU A 425 -0.86 -10.67 22.40
C LEU A 425 -0.10 -9.35 22.21
N VAL A 426 0.40 -8.79 23.31
CA VAL A 426 1.35 -7.67 23.31
C VAL A 426 2.59 -8.14 24.06
N SER A 427 3.73 -8.30 23.35
CA SER A 427 4.90 -8.93 23.95
C SER A 427 6.25 -8.35 23.52
N SER A 428 7.29 -8.66 24.30
CA SER A 428 8.69 -8.34 23.96
C SER A 428 8.93 -6.84 23.74
N GLY A 429 8.36 -5.97 24.58
CA GLY A 429 8.50 -4.53 24.54
C GLY A 429 7.52 -3.79 23.63
N ALA A 430 6.60 -4.49 22.96
CA ALA A 430 5.61 -3.89 22.09
C ALA A 430 4.52 -3.12 22.86
N SER A 431 3.80 -2.23 22.16
CA SER A 431 2.77 -1.41 22.79
C SER A 431 1.49 -1.26 21.98
N LEU A 432 0.36 -1.15 22.69
CA LEU A 432 -0.92 -0.70 22.18
C LEU A 432 -1.39 0.46 23.05
N SER A 433 -1.47 1.68 22.49
CA SER A 433 -1.67 2.84 23.35
C SER A 433 -2.40 4.02 22.71
N SER A 434 -2.94 4.88 23.58
CA SER A 434 -3.19 6.28 23.24
C SER A 434 -2.40 7.17 24.19
N ALA A 435 -1.65 8.14 23.64
CA ALA A 435 -0.72 8.93 24.43
C ALA A 435 -0.82 10.43 24.15
N THR A 436 -0.47 11.24 25.16
CA THR A 436 -0.23 12.67 24.99
C THR A 436 1.12 13.07 25.56
N PHE A 437 1.88 13.83 24.75
CA PHE A 437 3.16 14.44 25.13
C PHE A 437 3.07 15.98 25.17
N ALA A 438 1.86 16.53 25.11
CA ALA A 438 1.61 17.97 25.07
C ALA A 438 0.33 18.35 25.86
N SER A 439 -0.28 19.49 25.54
CA SER A 439 -1.51 19.96 26.20
C SER A 439 -2.79 19.31 25.67
N GLY A 440 -2.78 18.73 24.45
CA GLY A 440 -3.91 17.96 23.92
C GLY A 440 -4.17 16.70 24.77
N SER A 441 -5.40 16.27 24.86
CA SER A 441 -5.76 15.05 25.61
C SER A 441 -5.43 13.78 24.83
N GLY A 442 -5.11 12.69 25.54
CA GLY A 442 -5.09 11.34 24.98
C GLY A 442 -6.49 10.90 24.53
N GLY A 443 -6.58 9.81 23.77
CA GLY A 443 -7.83 9.17 23.35
C GLY A 443 -8.19 7.98 24.27
N LYS A 444 -9.37 7.42 24.05
CA LYS A 444 -9.82 6.19 24.71
C LYS A 444 -9.14 4.98 24.08
N VAL A 445 -8.80 4.00 24.89
CA VAL A 445 -8.41 2.66 24.46
C VAL A 445 -9.51 1.70 24.86
N THR A 446 -10.12 1.02 23.89
CA THR A 446 -11.20 0.06 24.13
C THR A 446 -10.84 -1.26 23.46
N ILE A 447 -10.74 -2.31 24.26
CA ILE A 447 -10.39 -3.66 23.81
C ILE A 447 -11.52 -4.59 24.20
N ARG A 448 -11.99 -5.38 23.24
CA ARG A 448 -13.01 -6.41 23.42
C ARG A 448 -12.54 -7.70 22.76
N ASN A 449 -12.15 -8.67 23.58
CA ASN A 449 -11.67 -9.95 23.07
C ASN A 449 -11.88 -11.08 24.09
N THR A 450 -11.57 -12.32 23.72
CA THR A 450 -11.67 -13.46 24.63
C THR A 450 -10.42 -13.61 25.47
N ASN A 451 -9.24 -13.46 24.89
CA ASN A 451 -7.97 -13.65 25.59
C ASN A 451 -7.04 -12.44 25.35
N THR A 452 -6.58 -11.84 26.43
CA THR A 452 -5.57 -10.77 26.40
C THR A 452 -4.32 -11.21 27.17
N THR A 453 -3.17 -11.15 26.52
CA THR A 453 -1.86 -11.40 27.15
C THR A 453 -0.94 -10.20 26.91
N VAL A 454 -0.37 -9.68 28.00
CA VAL A 454 0.67 -8.63 27.96
C VAL A 454 1.88 -9.18 28.69
N THR A 455 3.02 -9.34 28.01
CA THR A 455 4.15 -10.05 28.59
C THR A 455 5.50 -9.56 28.10
N GLY A 456 6.48 -9.56 28.99
CA GLY A 456 7.88 -9.35 28.67
C GLY A 456 8.27 -7.89 28.40
N GLU A 457 9.54 -7.72 28.11
CA GLU A 457 10.19 -6.45 27.81
C GLU A 457 11.19 -6.62 26.65
N SER A 458 11.61 -5.52 26.04
CA SER A 458 12.71 -5.52 25.08
C SER A 458 14.06 -5.60 25.80
N PRO A 459 15.15 -5.96 25.14
CA PRO A 459 16.50 -5.92 25.72
C PRO A 459 16.95 -4.53 26.21
N SER A 460 16.31 -3.46 25.70
CA SER A 460 16.54 -2.08 26.16
C SER A 460 15.67 -1.68 27.35
N GLY A 461 14.92 -2.62 27.97
CA GLY A 461 14.10 -2.38 29.16
C GLY A 461 12.75 -1.70 28.86
N VAL A 462 12.29 -1.73 27.62
CA VAL A 462 10.95 -1.24 27.27
C VAL A 462 9.94 -2.34 27.60
N TYR A 463 9.01 -2.07 28.50
CA TYR A 463 7.96 -3.01 28.89
C TYR A 463 6.86 -3.11 27.83
N SER A 464 6.37 -4.33 27.64
CA SER A 464 5.14 -4.54 26.85
C SER A 464 3.96 -3.89 27.54
N ASN A 465 3.16 -3.10 26.81
CA ASN A 465 2.09 -2.37 27.48
C ASN A 465 0.82 -2.19 26.64
N ILE A 466 -0.31 -2.15 27.34
CA ILE A 466 -1.59 -1.63 26.88
C ILE A 466 -1.90 -0.41 27.74
N SER A 467 -2.00 0.79 27.12
CA SER A 467 -2.02 1.98 27.97
C SER A 467 -2.78 3.19 27.40
N SER A 468 -3.28 4.03 28.31
CA SER A 468 -3.66 5.42 28.05
C SER A 468 -2.75 6.29 28.92
N ILE A 469 -1.85 7.08 28.31
CA ILE A 469 -0.76 7.73 29.04
C ILE A 469 -0.67 9.24 28.72
N ALA A 470 -0.43 10.05 29.78
CA ALA A 470 -0.09 11.46 29.65
C ALA A 470 1.31 11.75 30.21
N PHE A 471 2.17 12.31 29.36
CA PHE A 471 3.54 12.73 29.70
C PHE A 471 3.69 14.25 29.84
N ALA A 472 2.60 15.02 29.81
CA ALA A 472 2.61 16.48 29.92
C ALA A 472 1.35 16.99 30.65
N THR A 473 0.82 18.14 30.26
CA THR A 473 -0.35 18.78 30.88
C THR A 473 -1.70 18.25 30.36
N GLY A 474 -1.70 17.52 29.23
CA GLY A 474 -2.90 16.89 28.69
C GLY A 474 -3.40 15.75 29.56
N ASN A 475 -4.69 15.50 29.55
CA ASN A 475 -5.32 14.43 30.32
C ASN A 475 -5.30 13.11 29.54
N THR A 476 -5.22 11.98 30.25
CA THR A 476 -5.54 10.68 29.64
C THR A 476 -7.06 10.52 29.52
N LYS A 477 -7.48 9.47 28.81
CA LYS A 477 -8.87 9.02 28.76
C LYS A 477 -8.98 7.60 29.31
N THR A 478 -10.20 7.11 29.39
CA THR A 478 -10.51 5.77 29.90
C THR A 478 -9.84 4.70 29.04
N LEU A 479 -9.20 3.74 29.70
CA LEU A 479 -8.85 2.44 29.14
C LEU A 479 -9.88 1.42 29.60
N THR A 480 -10.59 0.80 28.65
CA THR A 480 -11.55 -0.29 28.91
C THR A 480 -11.04 -1.57 28.28
N LEU A 481 -10.95 -2.63 29.08
CA LEU A 481 -10.53 -3.95 28.63
C LEU A 481 -11.60 -4.97 29.05
N ASP A 482 -12.41 -5.40 28.10
CA ASP A 482 -13.42 -6.43 28.25
C ASP A 482 -12.87 -7.73 27.66
N THR A 483 -12.65 -8.77 28.50
CA THR A 483 -12.03 -10.04 28.09
C THR A 483 -12.57 -11.20 28.89
N ALA A 484 -12.41 -12.45 28.45
CA ALA A 484 -12.64 -13.59 29.33
C ALA A 484 -11.41 -13.86 30.23
N LYS A 485 -10.21 -13.85 29.63
CA LYS A 485 -8.94 -14.11 30.34
C LYS A 485 -7.96 -12.97 30.11
N LEU A 486 -7.45 -12.41 31.22
CA LEU A 486 -6.36 -11.44 31.23
C LEU A 486 -5.11 -12.04 31.85
N GLN A 487 -3.99 -12.00 31.14
CA GLN A 487 -2.68 -12.39 31.64
C GLN A 487 -1.72 -11.19 31.51
N ILE A 488 -1.17 -10.75 32.62
CA ILE A 488 -0.13 -9.73 32.71
C ILE A 488 1.10 -10.40 33.32
N LEU A 489 2.09 -10.69 32.50
CA LEU A 489 3.20 -11.56 32.86
C LEU A 489 4.54 -10.86 32.66
N ASP A 490 5.55 -11.24 33.42
CA ASP A 490 6.98 -10.95 33.20
C ASP A 490 7.28 -9.48 32.87
N GLY A 491 6.72 -8.54 33.61
CA GLY A 491 6.91 -7.11 33.42
C GLY A 491 5.92 -6.45 32.43
N GLY A 492 4.92 -7.18 31.94
CA GLY A 492 3.82 -6.59 31.17
C GLY A 492 3.04 -5.54 31.96
N VAL A 493 2.49 -4.53 31.31
CA VAL A 493 1.80 -3.39 31.95
C VAL A 493 0.45 -3.12 31.30
N VAL A 494 -0.59 -2.89 32.12
CA VAL A 494 -1.88 -2.31 31.69
C VAL A 494 -2.12 -1.07 32.55
N ALA A 495 -2.21 0.13 31.96
CA ALA A 495 -2.23 1.37 32.74
C ALA A 495 -3.04 2.51 32.09
N ALA A 496 -3.66 3.34 32.93
CA ALA A 496 -4.22 4.64 32.59
C ALA A 496 -3.60 5.70 33.49
N THR A 497 -2.48 6.32 33.09
CA THR A 497 -1.58 7.06 33.96
C THR A 497 -1.20 8.42 33.41
N ALA A 498 -1.19 9.45 34.28
CA ALA A 498 -0.55 10.73 34.01
C ALA A 498 0.71 10.87 34.86
N PHE A 499 1.84 11.21 34.23
CA PHE A 499 3.13 11.36 34.90
C PHE A 499 3.42 12.79 35.36
N PHE A 500 2.70 13.79 34.82
CA PHE A 500 2.86 15.20 35.16
C PHE A 500 1.52 15.84 35.55
N ALA A 501 1.29 17.09 35.21
CA ALA A 501 0.14 17.88 35.63
C ALA A 501 -1.22 17.47 35.05
N GLY A 502 -1.26 16.58 34.06
CA GLY A 502 -2.51 16.05 33.50
C GLY A 502 -3.21 15.09 34.47
N ASN A 503 -4.51 14.92 34.28
CA ASN A 503 -5.28 13.92 35.05
C ASN A 503 -5.13 12.54 34.42
N GLY A 504 -5.00 11.50 35.26
CA GLY A 504 -5.13 10.10 34.89
C GLY A 504 -6.55 9.78 34.40
N GLY A 505 -6.68 8.79 33.54
CA GLY A 505 -7.98 8.26 33.13
C GLY A 505 -8.40 7.07 33.98
N ASP A 506 -9.66 6.65 33.80
CA ASP A 506 -10.14 5.43 34.43
C ASP A 506 -9.56 4.20 33.75
N LEU A 507 -9.20 3.20 34.55
CA LEU A 507 -8.83 1.86 34.11
C LEU A 507 -9.98 0.89 34.45
N ASN A 508 -10.74 0.47 33.46
CA ASN A 508 -11.84 -0.46 33.62
C ASN A 508 -11.45 -1.83 33.03
N ILE A 509 -11.24 -2.82 33.88
CA ILE A 509 -10.95 -4.20 33.47
C ILE A 509 -12.13 -5.07 33.86
N ASN A 510 -12.74 -5.73 32.88
CA ASN A 510 -13.81 -6.70 33.06
C ASN A 510 -13.35 -8.04 32.48
N ALA A 511 -12.93 -8.94 33.35
CA ALA A 511 -12.52 -10.29 33.00
C ALA A 511 -13.56 -11.30 33.52
N THR A 512 -14.23 -12.01 32.62
CA THR A 512 -15.35 -12.90 33.02
C THR A 512 -14.90 -14.26 33.54
N GLU A 513 -13.65 -14.68 33.31
CA GLU A 513 -13.12 -15.97 33.75
C GLU A 513 -11.94 -15.82 34.71
N SER A 514 -10.89 -15.10 34.32
CA SER A 514 -9.70 -14.99 35.18
C SER A 514 -8.85 -13.77 34.88
N ILE A 515 -8.14 -13.29 35.92
CA ILE A 515 -7.04 -12.34 35.82
C ILE A 515 -5.81 -12.99 36.48
N ALA A 516 -4.72 -13.12 35.73
CA ALA A 516 -3.43 -13.59 36.24
C ALA A 516 -2.38 -12.48 36.09
N ILE A 517 -1.77 -12.08 37.20
CA ILE A 517 -0.68 -11.10 37.23
C ILE A 517 0.51 -11.77 37.92
N THR A 518 1.54 -12.11 37.17
CA THR A 518 2.70 -12.86 37.68
C THR A 518 4.00 -12.46 36.98
N GLY A 519 5.11 -12.78 37.62
CA GLY A 519 6.45 -12.52 37.08
C GLY A 519 6.98 -11.12 37.38
N ARG A 520 8.20 -10.86 36.93
CA ARG A 520 8.91 -9.57 37.03
C ARG A 520 9.64 -9.27 35.74
N GLY A 521 9.79 -8.00 35.42
CA GLY A 521 10.69 -7.58 34.35
C GLY A 521 12.14 -7.95 34.68
N GLN A 522 12.93 -8.31 33.67
CA GLN A 522 14.31 -8.79 33.86
C GLN A 522 15.30 -7.66 34.16
N THR A 523 14.96 -6.42 33.79
CA THR A 523 15.82 -5.24 33.99
C THR A 523 15.83 -4.70 35.43
N ASN A 524 14.97 -5.19 36.32
CA ASN A 524 14.91 -4.82 37.74
C ASN A 524 15.64 -5.84 38.66
N LYS A 525 16.79 -6.31 38.23
CA LYS A 525 17.70 -7.07 39.11
C LYS A 525 18.65 -6.19 39.85
#